data_c15b1c6e183962a66d5579329974cb4e
#
_entry.id   c15b1c6e183962a66d5579329974cb4e
#
_cell.length_a   1.000
_cell.length_b   1.000
_cell.length_c   1.000
_cell.angle_alpha   90.00
_cell.angle_beta   90.00
_cell.angle_gamma   90.00
#
_symmetry.space_group_name_H-M   'P 1'
#
loop_
_entity.id
_entity.type
_entity.pdbx_description
1 polymer ?
#
loop_
_entity_poly.entity_id
_entity_poly.type
_entity_poly.pdbx_seq_one_letter_code
_entity_poly.pdbx_strand_id
1 'polypeptide(L)'
;GKCFLVAIDGVHYHTSRRELPHSTRRTHADGTVDYMLMALEAQIVCPDGIRIPLMTEFIENPKGKDYVKQDCELEAAKRLLPRLKASHPRLPIIILLDGLYLCEDIVNLVRENRWGLSVTVNDKTPAFLAEADRRMAADPRNRLEDDDPVDRRRRKVTWTNHVKHTFGKTE
;
A
#
# COMPACT_ATOMS: atom_id res chain seq x y z
N GLY A 1 19.43 3.33 12.38
CA GLY A 1 19.92 3.70 11.04
C GLY A 1 18.89 4.58 10.34
N LYS A 2 19.31 5.36 9.35
CA LYS A 2 18.39 6.16 8.53
C LYS A 2 17.76 5.25 7.48
N CYS A 3 16.43 5.29 7.32
CA CYS A 3 15.69 4.58 6.28
C CYS A 3 15.01 5.59 5.36
N PHE A 4 14.81 5.21 4.10
CA PHE A 4 13.99 5.96 3.15
C PHE A 4 12.55 5.48 3.24
N LEU A 5 11.61 6.40 3.33
CA LEU A 5 10.19 6.11 3.23
C LEU A 5 9.82 6.00 1.75
N VAL A 6 9.32 4.85 1.33
CA VAL A 6 8.91 4.59 -0.06
C VAL A 6 7.42 4.33 -0.08
N ALA A 7 6.65 5.28 -0.58
CA ALA A 7 5.22 5.11 -0.82
C ALA A 7 4.99 4.35 -2.13
N ILE A 8 4.07 3.39 -2.11
CA ILE A 8 3.60 2.68 -3.30
C ILE A 8 2.09 2.88 -3.39
N ASP A 9 1.65 3.41 -4.52
CA ASP A 9 0.24 3.71 -4.75
C ASP A 9 -0.11 3.56 -6.24
N GLY A 10 -1.40 3.30 -6.50
CA GLY A 10 -1.94 3.18 -7.84
C GLY A 10 -2.19 4.55 -8.48
N VAL A 11 -1.67 4.75 -9.68
CA VAL A 11 -1.87 5.96 -10.47
C VAL A 11 -2.64 5.63 -11.73
N HIS A 12 -3.70 6.38 -11.99
CA HIS A 12 -4.47 6.31 -13.22
C HIS A 12 -3.98 7.39 -14.19
N TYR A 13 -3.45 6.98 -15.33
CA TYR A 13 -2.90 7.89 -16.33
C TYR A 13 -3.92 8.30 -17.39
N HIS A 14 -4.66 7.32 -17.94
CA HIS A 14 -5.52 7.57 -19.09
C HIS A 14 -6.65 6.55 -19.19
N THR A 15 -7.78 6.98 -19.75
CA THR A 15 -8.89 6.11 -20.16
C THR A 15 -9.15 6.25 -21.65
N SER A 16 -9.31 5.14 -22.36
CA SER A 16 -9.56 5.06 -23.79
C SER A 16 -10.74 4.15 -24.10
N ARG A 17 -11.44 4.40 -25.21
CA ARG A 17 -12.41 3.45 -25.80
C ARG A 17 -11.75 2.41 -26.70
N ARG A 18 -10.45 2.54 -26.96
CA ARG A 18 -9.65 1.59 -27.74
C ARG A 18 -8.63 0.95 -26.81
N GLU A 19 -8.39 -0.33 -27.01
CA GLU A 19 -7.35 -1.06 -26.31
C GLU A 19 -5.99 -0.41 -26.54
N LEU A 20 -5.26 -0.21 -25.43
CA LEU A 20 -3.90 0.30 -25.43
C LEU A 20 -2.95 -0.75 -24.84
N PRO A 21 -1.67 -0.77 -25.23
CA PRO A 21 -0.67 -1.61 -24.55
C PRO A 21 -0.70 -1.33 -23.03
N HIS A 22 -0.61 -2.40 -22.25
CA HIS A 22 -0.62 -2.36 -20.78
C HIS A 22 -1.87 -1.76 -20.14
N SER A 23 -2.99 -1.68 -20.89
CA SER A 23 -4.26 -1.20 -20.33
C SER A 23 -5.05 -2.32 -19.66
N THR A 24 -5.81 -1.95 -18.64
CA THR A 24 -6.82 -2.81 -18.01
C THR A 24 -8.18 -2.58 -18.67
N ARG A 25 -8.92 -3.66 -18.89
CA ARG A 25 -10.28 -3.62 -19.46
C ARG A 25 -11.31 -3.51 -18.34
N ARG A 26 -12.30 -2.62 -18.52
CA ARG A 26 -13.48 -2.49 -17.65
C ARG A 26 -14.75 -2.45 -18.48
N THR A 27 -15.69 -3.35 -18.20
CA THR A 27 -17.02 -3.35 -18.80
C THR A 27 -18.01 -2.64 -17.87
N HIS A 28 -18.76 -1.69 -18.41
CA HIS A 28 -19.81 -0.98 -17.71
C HIS A 28 -21.15 -1.73 -17.80
N ALA A 29 -22.12 -1.36 -16.95
CA ALA A 29 -23.43 -2.00 -16.89
C ALA A 29 -24.23 -1.86 -18.21
N ASP A 30 -23.97 -0.82 -19.01
CA ASP A 30 -24.54 -0.58 -20.33
C ASP A 30 -23.85 -1.34 -21.47
N GLY A 31 -22.87 -2.21 -21.14
CA GLY A 31 -22.10 -2.99 -22.09
C GLY A 31 -20.95 -2.23 -22.76
N THR A 32 -20.77 -0.94 -22.47
CA THR A 32 -19.61 -0.18 -22.97
C THR A 32 -18.31 -0.63 -22.29
N VAL A 33 -17.20 -0.54 -23.01
CA VAL A 33 -15.90 -0.97 -22.53
C VAL A 33 -14.94 0.21 -22.49
N ASP A 34 -14.29 0.38 -21.36
CA ASP A 34 -13.17 1.28 -21.19
C ASP A 34 -11.85 0.50 -21.00
N TYR A 35 -10.79 1.07 -21.53
CA TYR A 35 -9.43 0.62 -21.34
C TYR A 35 -8.67 1.67 -20.53
N MET A 36 -8.22 1.30 -19.34
CA MET A 36 -7.55 2.20 -18.40
C MET A 36 -6.06 1.89 -18.35
N LEU A 37 -5.23 2.91 -18.59
CA LEU A 37 -3.80 2.82 -18.36
C LEU A 37 -3.50 3.20 -16.92
N MET A 38 -3.09 2.22 -16.13
CA MET A 38 -2.85 2.36 -14.70
C MET A 38 -1.50 1.74 -14.33
N ALA A 39 -0.85 2.26 -13.31
CA ALA A 39 0.38 1.68 -12.78
C ALA A 39 0.49 1.87 -11.28
N LEU A 40 1.28 1.00 -10.64
CA LEU A 40 1.82 1.26 -9.31
C LEU A 40 3.09 2.08 -9.44
N GLU A 41 3.21 3.13 -8.66
CA GLU A 41 4.42 3.93 -8.55
C GLU A 41 5.05 3.79 -7.17
N ALA A 42 6.33 3.43 -7.15
CA ALA A 42 7.15 3.47 -5.95
C ALA A 42 7.95 4.78 -5.94
N GLN A 43 7.76 5.59 -4.90
CA GLN A 43 8.39 6.91 -4.77
C GLN A 43 8.98 7.10 -3.37
N ILE A 44 10.21 7.61 -3.28
CA ILE A 44 10.72 8.13 -2.00
C ILE A 44 9.91 9.40 -1.65
N VAL A 45 9.42 9.45 -0.42
CA VAL A 45 8.72 10.62 0.11
C VAL A 45 9.59 11.30 1.17
N CYS A 46 9.85 12.58 0.97
CA CYS A 46 10.65 13.39 1.87
C CYS A 46 9.76 14.31 2.72
N PRO A 47 10.18 14.70 3.94
CA PRO A 47 9.39 15.56 4.83
C PRO A 47 9.06 16.94 4.25
N ASP A 48 9.90 17.44 3.34
CA ASP A 48 9.74 18.71 2.63
C ASP A 48 8.77 18.65 1.43
N GLY A 49 8.13 17.47 1.21
CA GLY A 49 7.18 17.25 0.13
C GLY A 49 7.82 16.82 -1.20
N ILE A 50 9.13 16.76 -1.29
CA ILE A 50 9.82 16.23 -2.47
C ILE A 50 9.50 14.74 -2.62
N ARG A 51 9.20 14.33 -3.85
CA ARG A 51 8.97 12.93 -4.23
C ARG A 51 9.95 12.53 -5.30
N ILE A 52 10.63 11.41 -5.10
CA ILE A 52 11.62 10.88 -6.03
C ILE A 52 11.10 9.54 -6.56
N PRO A 53 10.71 9.45 -7.84
CA PRO A 53 10.25 8.19 -8.41
C PRO A 53 11.40 7.19 -8.47
N LEU A 54 11.12 5.95 -8.08
CA LEU A 54 12.08 4.85 -8.11
C LEU A 54 11.73 3.83 -9.19
N MET A 55 10.45 3.47 -9.29
CA MET A 55 10.00 2.41 -10.19
C MET A 55 8.51 2.51 -10.46
N THR A 56 8.13 2.12 -11.66
CA THR A 56 6.75 1.98 -12.11
C THR A 56 6.48 0.55 -12.57
N GLU A 57 5.31 0.01 -12.23
CA GLU A 57 4.83 -1.30 -12.69
C GLU A 57 3.40 -1.16 -13.20
N PHE A 58 3.14 -1.53 -14.46
CA PHE A 58 1.79 -1.44 -15.01
C PHE A 58 0.84 -2.42 -14.31
N ILE A 59 -0.38 -1.92 -14.06
CA ILE A 59 -1.48 -2.72 -13.52
C ILE A 59 -2.21 -3.31 -14.73
N GLU A 60 -2.14 -4.62 -14.88
CA GLU A 60 -2.74 -5.35 -16.00
C GLU A 60 -3.70 -6.41 -15.47
N ASN A 61 -4.82 -6.61 -16.14
CA ASN A 61 -5.69 -7.75 -15.88
C ASN A 61 -5.37 -8.92 -16.83
N PRO A 62 -5.64 -10.17 -16.43
CA PRO A 62 -5.52 -11.31 -17.32
C PRO A 62 -6.36 -11.12 -18.58
N LYS A 63 -5.84 -11.58 -19.72
CA LYS A 63 -6.54 -11.48 -21.01
C LYS A 63 -7.97 -12.01 -20.93
N GLY A 64 -8.93 -11.22 -21.42
CA GLY A 64 -10.35 -11.57 -21.44
C GLY A 64 -11.10 -11.41 -20.10
N LYS A 65 -10.44 -10.91 -19.05
CA LYS A 65 -11.08 -10.59 -17.76
C LYS A 65 -11.19 -9.09 -17.59
N ASP A 66 -12.21 -8.67 -16.84
CA ASP A 66 -12.34 -7.28 -16.44
C ASP A 66 -11.44 -6.93 -15.27
N TYR A 67 -11.16 -5.65 -15.12
CA TYR A 67 -10.34 -5.13 -14.02
C TYR A 67 -11.05 -5.32 -12.67
N VAL A 68 -10.34 -5.99 -11.76
CA VAL A 68 -10.69 -6.07 -10.34
C VAL A 68 -9.58 -5.39 -9.57
N LYS A 69 -9.88 -4.27 -8.92
CA LYS A 69 -8.87 -3.41 -8.28
C LYS A 69 -7.93 -4.21 -7.38
N GLN A 70 -8.50 -4.99 -6.47
CA GLN A 70 -7.72 -5.72 -5.48
C GLN A 70 -6.75 -6.71 -6.12
N ASP A 71 -7.24 -7.55 -7.04
CA ASP A 71 -6.42 -8.61 -7.63
C ASP A 71 -5.33 -8.05 -8.54
N CYS A 72 -5.68 -7.06 -9.38
CA CYS A 72 -4.75 -6.53 -10.36
C CYS A 72 -3.64 -5.68 -9.71
N GLU A 73 -3.97 -4.87 -8.70
CA GLU A 73 -2.99 -4.08 -7.97
C GLU A 73 -2.08 -4.93 -7.10
N LEU A 74 -2.59 -5.97 -6.43
CA LEU A 74 -1.78 -6.90 -5.64
C LEU A 74 -0.79 -7.66 -6.52
N GLU A 75 -1.22 -8.14 -7.68
CA GLU A 75 -0.32 -8.82 -8.62
C GLU A 75 0.75 -7.87 -9.17
N ALA A 76 0.41 -6.61 -9.45
CA ALA A 76 1.39 -5.60 -9.82
C ALA A 76 2.39 -5.33 -8.68
N ALA A 77 1.95 -5.27 -7.42
CA ALA A 77 2.82 -5.10 -6.27
C ALA A 77 3.78 -6.28 -6.08
N LYS A 78 3.31 -7.52 -6.29
CA LYS A 78 4.14 -8.72 -6.26
C LYS A 78 5.24 -8.71 -7.32
N ARG A 79 5.03 -8.08 -8.46
CA ARG A 79 6.06 -7.88 -9.50
C ARG A 79 6.97 -6.69 -9.19
N LEU A 80 6.43 -5.59 -8.68
CA LEU A 80 7.15 -4.36 -8.36
C LEU A 80 8.21 -4.59 -7.28
N LEU A 81 7.83 -5.21 -6.15
CA LEU A 81 8.71 -5.32 -4.97
C LEU A 81 10.03 -6.07 -5.25
N PRO A 82 10.05 -7.25 -5.90
CA PRO A 82 11.30 -7.92 -6.26
C PRO A 82 12.15 -7.11 -7.23
N ARG A 83 11.54 -6.44 -8.20
CA ARG A 83 12.26 -5.57 -9.17
C ARG A 83 12.88 -4.36 -8.47
N LEU A 84 12.15 -3.75 -7.53
CA LEU A 84 12.66 -2.65 -6.71
C LEU A 84 13.88 -3.12 -5.89
N LYS A 85 13.83 -4.32 -5.31
CA LYS A 85 14.97 -4.92 -4.60
C LYS A 85 16.15 -5.16 -5.50
N ALA A 86 15.94 -5.70 -6.69
CA ALA A 86 17.00 -5.96 -7.66
C ALA A 86 17.70 -4.66 -8.11
N SER A 87 16.92 -3.60 -8.34
CA SER A 87 17.46 -2.29 -8.76
C SER A 87 18.16 -1.54 -7.62
N HIS A 88 17.69 -1.72 -6.39
CA HIS A 88 18.21 -1.00 -5.20
C HIS A 88 18.56 -1.95 -4.05
N PRO A 89 19.52 -2.87 -4.23
CA PRO A 89 19.74 -3.98 -3.29
C PRO A 89 20.18 -3.57 -1.89
N ARG A 90 20.79 -2.39 -1.74
CA ARG A 90 21.33 -1.88 -0.46
C ARG A 90 20.52 -0.74 0.14
N LEU A 91 19.46 -0.29 -0.54
CA LEU A 91 18.67 0.83 -0.04
C LEU A 91 17.87 0.39 1.21
N PRO A 92 18.10 1.03 2.38
CA PRO A 92 17.30 0.75 3.58
C PRO A 92 15.93 1.42 3.44
N ILE A 93 14.87 0.61 3.27
CA ILE A 93 13.53 1.08 2.92
C ILE A 93 12.54 0.74 4.03
N ILE A 94 11.60 1.65 4.28
CA ILE A 94 10.32 1.39 4.91
C ILE A 94 9.25 1.61 3.83
N ILE A 95 8.56 0.55 3.44
CA ILE A 95 7.46 0.60 2.47
C ILE A 95 6.21 1.15 3.16
N LEU A 96 5.59 2.14 2.53
CA LEU A 96 4.31 2.73 2.95
C LEU A 96 3.23 2.27 1.98
N LEU A 97 2.19 1.61 2.49
CA LEU A 97 1.09 1.06 1.72
C LEU A 97 -0.26 1.42 2.36
N ASP A 98 -1.32 1.37 1.57
CA ASP A 98 -2.67 1.40 2.10
C ASP A 98 -3.14 0.01 2.57
N GLY A 99 -4.33 -0.06 3.19
CA GLY A 99 -4.87 -1.30 3.74
C GLY A 99 -5.22 -2.37 2.71
N LEU A 100 -5.28 -2.03 1.41
CA LEU A 100 -5.50 -2.98 0.33
C LEU A 100 -4.38 -4.03 0.26
N TYR A 101 -3.15 -3.59 0.53
CA TYR A 101 -1.94 -4.41 0.42
C TYR A 101 -1.62 -5.21 1.69
N LEU A 102 -2.47 -5.13 2.74
CA LEU A 102 -2.25 -5.88 3.97
C LEU A 102 -2.67 -7.35 3.77
N CYS A 103 -1.85 -8.11 3.10
CA CYS A 103 -2.00 -9.56 2.91
C CYS A 103 -0.69 -10.30 3.16
N GLU A 104 -0.78 -11.61 3.36
CA GLU A 104 0.36 -12.45 3.72
C GLU A 104 1.49 -12.37 2.71
N ASP A 105 1.17 -12.44 1.42
CA ASP A 105 2.16 -12.43 0.34
C ASP A 105 3.00 -11.14 0.35
N ILE A 106 2.36 -9.99 0.46
CA ILE A 106 3.07 -8.70 0.48
C ILE A 106 3.92 -8.56 1.74
N VAL A 107 3.37 -8.94 2.90
CA VAL A 107 4.12 -8.90 4.17
C VAL A 107 5.36 -9.80 4.09
N ASN A 108 5.23 -11.01 3.55
CA ASN A 108 6.36 -11.93 3.38
C ASN A 108 7.41 -11.38 2.42
N LEU A 109 7.01 -10.83 1.26
CA LEU A 109 7.93 -10.19 0.32
C LEU A 109 8.72 -9.05 0.96
N VAL A 110 8.08 -8.20 1.74
CA VAL A 110 8.75 -7.09 2.44
C VAL A 110 9.74 -7.63 3.49
N ARG A 111 9.36 -8.67 4.24
CA ARG A 111 10.23 -9.30 5.26
C ARG A 111 11.45 -10.01 4.64
N GLU A 112 11.27 -10.75 3.57
CA GLU A 112 12.34 -11.41 2.83
C GLU A 112 13.38 -10.41 2.31
N ASN A 113 12.92 -9.25 1.88
CA ASN A 113 13.78 -8.16 1.45
C ASN A 113 14.43 -7.38 2.60
N ARG A 114 14.13 -7.71 3.87
CA ARG A 114 14.60 -7.02 5.09
C ARG A 114 14.23 -5.55 5.11
N TRP A 115 13.06 -5.23 4.61
CA TRP A 115 12.49 -3.88 4.63
C TRP A 115 11.54 -3.70 5.81
N GLY A 116 11.35 -2.45 6.24
CA GLY A 116 10.26 -2.08 7.13
C GLY A 116 8.95 -1.97 6.35
N LEU A 117 7.82 -2.12 7.04
CA LEU A 117 6.48 -1.98 6.49
C LEU A 117 5.66 -1.06 7.40
N SER A 118 4.97 -0.10 6.80
CA SER A 118 3.95 0.71 7.42
C SER A 118 2.69 0.64 6.56
N VAL A 119 1.59 0.16 7.13
CA VAL A 119 0.31 -0.02 6.42
C VAL A 119 -0.79 0.67 7.20
N THR A 120 -1.63 1.42 6.52
CA THR A 120 -2.87 1.93 7.09
C THR A 120 -3.85 0.77 7.25
N VAL A 121 -4.21 0.45 8.49
CA VAL A 121 -5.21 -0.58 8.78
C VAL A 121 -6.59 0.04 8.72
N ASN A 122 -7.49 -0.61 8.02
CA ASN A 122 -8.90 -0.20 7.91
C ASN A 122 -9.82 -1.22 8.59
N ASP A 123 -11.13 -0.98 8.56
CA ASP A 123 -12.15 -1.79 9.22
C ASP A 123 -12.23 -3.26 8.74
N LYS A 124 -11.44 -3.65 7.74
CA LYS A 124 -11.37 -5.04 7.25
C LYS A 124 -10.61 -5.99 8.18
N THR A 125 -9.98 -5.49 9.23
CA THR A 125 -9.25 -6.27 10.24
C THR A 125 -9.75 -6.01 11.66
N PRO A 126 -11.07 -6.18 11.95
CA PRO A 126 -11.67 -5.74 13.20
C PRO A 126 -11.08 -6.42 14.44
N ALA A 127 -10.73 -7.70 14.37
CA ALA A 127 -10.14 -8.42 15.50
C ALA A 127 -8.74 -7.91 15.88
N PHE A 128 -7.92 -7.57 14.88
CA PHE A 128 -6.61 -6.97 15.10
C PHE A 128 -6.72 -5.58 15.74
N LEU A 129 -7.62 -4.73 15.22
CA LEU A 129 -7.86 -3.39 15.75
C LEU A 129 -8.40 -3.45 17.18
N ALA A 130 -9.38 -4.31 17.47
CA ALA A 130 -9.93 -4.46 18.80
C ALA A 130 -8.86 -4.90 19.84
N GLU A 131 -7.95 -5.80 19.47
CA GLU A 131 -6.84 -6.19 20.34
C GLU A 131 -5.84 -5.02 20.53
N ALA A 132 -5.54 -4.27 19.47
CA ALA A 132 -4.69 -3.10 19.56
C ALA A 132 -5.30 -2.04 20.49
N ASP A 133 -6.59 -1.72 20.33
CA ASP A 133 -7.32 -0.77 21.15
C ASP A 133 -7.36 -1.19 22.61
N ARG A 134 -7.62 -2.47 22.90
CA ARG A 134 -7.59 -3.01 24.25
C ARG A 134 -6.23 -2.82 24.91
N ARG A 135 -5.13 -3.06 24.19
CA ARG A 135 -3.76 -2.87 24.70
C ARG A 135 -3.42 -1.40 24.90
N MET A 136 -3.79 -0.54 23.97
CA MET A 136 -3.59 0.91 24.10
C MET A 136 -4.35 1.48 25.29
N ALA A 137 -5.56 1.00 25.55
CA ALA A 137 -6.34 1.41 26.72
C ALA A 137 -5.72 0.95 28.04
N ALA A 138 -5.05 -0.23 28.05
CA ALA A 138 -4.42 -0.79 29.24
C ALA A 138 -3.10 -0.11 29.62
N ASP A 139 -2.43 0.58 28.68
CA ASP A 139 -1.17 1.30 28.96
C ASP A 139 -1.26 2.78 28.58
N PRO A 140 -1.69 3.64 29.51
CA PRO A 140 -1.84 5.08 29.25
C PRO A 140 -0.52 5.81 28.97
N ARG A 141 0.63 5.17 29.21
CA ARG A 141 1.96 5.76 28.90
C ARG A 141 2.23 5.79 27.40
N ASN A 142 1.58 4.91 26.64
CA ASN A 142 1.69 4.86 25.19
C ASN A 142 0.73 5.84 24.51
N ARG A 143 0.87 7.12 24.87
CA ARG A 143 0.03 8.22 24.41
C ARG A 143 0.84 9.50 24.26
N LEU A 144 0.67 10.16 23.13
CA LEU A 144 1.16 11.50 22.88
C LEU A 144 -0.02 12.40 22.53
N GLU A 145 -0.05 13.58 23.11
CA GLU A 145 -0.96 14.67 22.69
C GLU A 145 -0.10 15.86 22.28
N ASP A 146 -0.37 16.37 21.10
CA ASP A 146 0.36 17.49 20.53
C ASP A 146 -0.61 18.36 19.71
N ASP A 147 -0.29 19.65 19.60
CA ASP A 147 -1.02 20.56 18.75
C ASP A 147 -0.36 20.61 17.38
N ASP A 148 -1.12 20.33 16.31
CA ASP A 148 -0.62 20.44 14.96
C ASP A 148 -0.26 21.90 14.65
N PRO A 149 1.00 22.22 14.32
CA PRO A 149 1.42 23.60 14.08
C PRO A 149 0.82 24.18 12.79
N VAL A 150 0.34 23.34 11.87
CA VAL A 150 -0.18 23.75 10.57
C VAL A 150 -1.68 24.01 10.62
N ASP A 151 -2.46 23.02 11.07
CA ASP A 151 -3.93 23.12 11.10
C ASP A 151 -4.50 23.52 12.46
N ARG A 152 -3.63 23.71 13.47
CA ARG A 152 -3.98 24.10 14.86
C ARG A 152 -4.96 23.15 15.54
N ARG A 153 -5.00 21.89 15.10
CA ARG A 153 -5.83 20.85 15.70
C ARG A 153 -5.02 20.06 16.71
N ARG A 154 -5.67 19.77 17.84
CA ARG A 154 -5.09 18.87 18.83
C ARG A 154 -5.08 17.46 18.28
N ARG A 155 -3.88 16.86 18.18
CA ARG A 155 -3.68 15.46 17.79
C ARG A 155 -3.46 14.61 19.03
N LYS A 156 -4.10 13.46 19.05
CA LYS A 156 -3.84 12.42 20.04
C LYS A 156 -3.39 11.18 19.31
N VAL A 157 -2.21 10.70 19.65
CA VAL A 157 -1.63 9.46 19.12
C VAL A 157 -1.52 8.47 20.27
N THR A 158 -2.02 7.27 20.05
CA THR A 158 -1.85 6.13 20.94
C THR A 158 -1.19 5.00 20.17
N TRP A 159 -0.38 4.18 20.83
CA TRP A 159 0.30 3.06 20.17
C TRP A 159 0.41 1.86 21.10
N THR A 160 0.60 0.71 20.49
CA THR A 160 0.94 -0.53 21.17
C THR A 160 1.90 -1.34 20.33
N ASN A 161 2.67 -2.22 20.98
CA ASN A 161 3.62 -3.08 20.32
C ASN A 161 3.21 -4.56 20.46
N HIS A 162 3.76 -5.39 19.58
CA HIS A 162 3.64 -6.86 19.65
C HIS A 162 2.21 -7.40 19.56
N VAL A 163 1.32 -6.73 18.82
CA VAL A 163 0.01 -7.29 18.49
C VAL A 163 0.22 -8.41 17.48
N LYS A 164 -0.18 -9.62 17.84
CA LYS A 164 -0.14 -10.77 16.93
C LYS A 164 -1.30 -10.69 15.96
N HIS A 165 -1.01 -10.86 14.70
CA HIS A 165 -2.00 -10.97 13.63
C HIS A 165 -1.73 -12.24 12.82
N THR A 166 -2.77 -13.00 12.55
CA THR A 166 -2.73 -14.16 11.66
C THR A 166 -3.59 -13.85 10.45
N PHE A 167 -3.00 -13.90 9.27
CA PHE A 167 -3.76 -13.77 8.03
C PHE A 167 -4.65 -15.01 7.89
N GLY A 168 -5.97 -14.80 7.76
CA GLY A 168 -6.90 -15.87 7.45
C GLY A 168 -6.57 -16.47 6.07
N LYS A 169 -6.68 -17.79 5.93
CA LYS A 169 -6.70 -18.39 4.60
C LYS A 169 -7.93 -17.83 3.88
N THR A 170 -7.74 -17.17 2.77
CA THR A 170 -8.83 -16.89 1.84
C THR A 170 -9.27 -18.23 1.28
N GLU A 171 -10.46 -18.71 1.68
CA GLU A 171 -11.13 -19.86 1.05
C GLU A 171 -11.63 -19.47 -0.34
#